data_57c1bffd8d8fde1f2f3f61ee59f1eed4
#
_entry.id   57c1bffd8d8fde1f2f3f61ee59f1eed4
#
_cell.length_a   1.000
_cell.length_b   1.000
_cell.length_c   1.000
_cell.angle_alpha   90.00
_cell.angle_beta   90.00
_cell.angle_gamma   90.00
#
_symmetry.space_group_name_H-M   'P 1'
#
loop_
_entity.id
_entity.type
_entity.pdbx_description
1 polymer ?
#
loop_
_entity_poly.entity_id
_entity_poly.type
_entity_poly.pdbx_seq_one_letter_code
_entity_poly.pdbx_strand_id
1 'polypeptide(L)'
;MHHWNRRLFLAAAPLLLTGCLWGPGKFSSDLTVKKDNSFVLNYRGEIVIQLPPDTESKVDPWKPSMARCHKEGEPEIVAADSTTDDEGVRPCTAAETAKLKAQYEKESADKATAKRKDNEEMAKAFGLPGLDDASNRAFAAKLMKYAGWRSVTYRGKGVFDVDYHFEGRATQDFLFPALPDNDLIIPFIAIRRRSDGSVLITAPALTGGAGPLAARAGSAAGSKMSDGPQSRAEGRFTVITNGEILTNNSEDGAAPHAVGRQVHWDVGPGSNKIPETLIRLQ
;
A
#
# COMPACT_ATOMS: atom_id res chain seq x y z
N MET A 1 10.81 37.31 -5.80
CA MET A 1 9.87 36.33 -6.36
C MET A 1 10.42 34.87 -6.39
N HIS A 2 11.58 34.58 -5.77
CA HIS A 2 12.19 33.22 -5.80
C HIS A 2 11.86 32.32 -4.58
N HIS A 3 11.27 32.88 -3.52
CA HIS A 3 11.00 32.10 -2.29
C HIS A 3 9.65 31.37 -2.28
N TRP A 4 8.72 31.70 -3.19
CA TRP A 4 7.41 31.05 -3.26
C TRP A 4 7.47 29.62 -3.86
N ASN A 5 8.28 29.43 -4.88
CA ASN A 5 8.39 28.12 -5.55
C ASN A 5 9.10 27.06 -4.66
N ARG A 6 9.95 27.51 -3.74
CA ARG A 6 10.68 26.61 -2.82
C ARG A 6 9.78 26.05 -1.71
N ARG A 7 8.70 26.76 -1.34
CA ARG A 7 7.72 26.30 -0.35
C ARG A 7 6.70 25.32 -0.96
N LEU A 8 6.39 25.45 -2.24
CA LEU A 8 5.55 24.50 -2.96
C LEU A 8 6.23 23.12 -3.16
N PHE A 9 7.54 23.11 -3.41
CA PHE A 9 8.31 21.85 -3.50
C PHE A 9 8.46 21.14 -2.15
N LEU A 10 8.51 21.87 -1.04
CA LEU A 10 8.61 21.29 0.30
C LEU A 10 7.29 20.69 0.80
N ALA A 11 6.14 21.13 0.30
CA ALA A 11 4.84 20.58 0.65
C ALA A 11 4.49 19.32 -0.14
N ALA A 12 5.08 19.11 -1.33
CA ALA A 12 4.88 17.90 -2.14
C ALA A 12 5.81 16.73 -1.74
N ALA A 13 6.91 17.01 -1.04
CA ALA A 13 7.91 16.02 -0.67
C ALA A 13 7.39 14.90 0.27
N PRO A 14 6.51 15.13 1.25
CA PRO A 14 6.02 14.06 2.11
C PRO A 14 5.04 13.10 1.41
N LEU A 15 4.39 13.52 0.32
CA LEU A 15 3.47 12.65 -0.44
C LEU A 15 4.18 11.57 -1.26
N LEU A 16 5.46 11.76 -1.59
CA LEU A 16 6.27 10.77 -2.30
C LEU A 16 6.89 9.69 -1.38
N LEU A 17 6.76 9.85 -0.07
CA LEU A 17 7.34 8.97 0.96
C LEU A 17 6.34 7.94 1.51
N THR A 18 5.06 8.03 1.14
CA THR A 18 4.09 7.01 1.51
C THR A 18 4.30 5.79 0.64
N GLY A 19 4.89 4.77 1.22
CA GLY A 19 5.15 3.48 0.58
C GLY A 19 3.92 2.93 -0.14
N CYS A 20 4.18 2.04 -1.08
CA CYS A 20 3.19 1.44 -1.97
C CYS A 20 1.83 1.26 -1.34
N LEU A 21 0.83 1.89 -1.93
CA LEU A 21 -0.56 1.77 -1.50
C LEU A 21 -1.05 0.31 -1.59
N TRP A 22 -0.45 -0.47 -2.48
CA TRP A 22 -0.67 -1.91 -2.65
C TRP A 22 0.56 -2.70 -2.22
N GLY A 23 0.36 -3.68 -1.37
CA GLY A 23 1.43 -4.57 -0.92
C GLY A 23 0.94 -6.00 -0.74
N PRO A 24 1.84 -6.98 -0.77
CA PRO A 24 1.52 -8.34 -0.35
C PRO A 24 1.29 -8.38 1.17
N GLY A 25 0.34 -9.21 1.60
CA GLY A 25 0.20 -9.65 2.98
C GLY A 25 0.84 -11.03 3.17
N LYS A 26 0.11 -11.97 3.77
CA LYS A 26 0.53 -13.38 3.84
C LYS A 26 0.36 -14.04 2.48
N PHE A 27 1.42 -14.71 1.97
CA PHE A 27 1.39 -15.28 0.64
C PHE A 27 2.22 -16.56 0.50
N SER A 28 1.91 -17.31 -0.57
CA SER A 28 2.77 -18.33 -1.15
C SER A 28 2.77 -18.14 -2.66
N SER A 29 3.94 -18.07 -3.28
CA SER A 29 4.06 -17.84 -4.71
C SER A 29 5.15 -18.71 -5.32
N ASP A 30 4.87 -19.27 -6.49
CA ASP A 30 5.84 -19.97 -7.30
C ASP A 30 5.79 -19.49 -8.75
N LEU A 31 6.95 -19.37 -9.34
CA LEU A 31 7.15 -19.01 -10.75
C LEU A 31 8.02 -20.09 -11.42
N THR A 32 7.43 -20.82 -12.34
CA THR A 32 8.17 -21.77 -13.19
C THR A 32 8.49 -21.12 -14.52
N VAL A 33 9.78 -21.04 -14.90
CA VAL A 33 10.23 -20.50 -16.20
C VAL A 33 11.05 -21.57 -16.92
N LYS A 34 10.68 -21.90 -18.18
CA LYS A 34 11.28 -22.98 -18.94
C LYS A 34 12.13 -22.48 -20.12
N LYS A 35 13.02 -23.32 -20.59
CA LYS A 35 13.89 -23.08 -21.77
C LYS A 35 13.13 -22.69 -23.04
N ASP A 36 11.91 -23.17 -23.22
CA ASP A 36 11.04 -22.81 -24.34
C ASP A 36 10.40 -21.44 -24.23
N ASN A 37 10.85 -20.65 -23.25
CA ASN A 37 10.32 -19.35 -22.84
C ASN A 37 8.91 -19.39 -22.24
N SER A 38 8.31 -20.54 -22.02
CA SER A 38 7.05 -20.60 -21.28
C SER A 38 7.27 -20.30 -19.80
N PHE A 39 6.28 -19.67 -19.18
CA PHE A 39 6.27 -19.51 -17.72
C PHE A 39 4.87 -19.75 -17.17
N VAL A 40 4.84 -20.15 -15.89
CA VAL A 40 3.63 -20.29 -15.09
C VAL A 40 3.87 -19.58 -13.76
N LEU A 41 3.02 -18.64 -13.44
CA LEU A 41 3.01 -17.93 -12.16
C LEU A 41 1.78 -18.34 -11.34
N ASN A 42 2.01 -18.77 -10.11
CA ASN A 42 0.99 -18.95 -9.10
C ASN A 42 1.24 -17.96 -7.97
N TYR A 43 0.20 -17.28 -7.52
CA TYR A 43 0.22 -16.48 -6.30
C TYR A 43 -1.05 -16.75 -5.50
N ARG A 44 -0.90 -17.17 -4.26
CA ARG A 44 -1.99 -17.38 -3.32
C ARG A 44 -1.71 -16.62 -2.06
N GLY A 45 -2.67 -15.82 -1.62
CA GLY A 45 -2.54 -15.06 -0.40
C GLY A 45 -3.18 -13.70 -0.46
N GLU A 46 -2.70 -12.82 0.41
CA GLU A 46 -3.30 -11.51 0.61
C GLU A 46 -2.64 -10.46 -0.28
N ILE A 47 -3.47 -9.59 -0.83
CA ILE A 47 -3.10 -8.27 -1.35
C ILE A 47 -3.72 -7.24 -0.41
N VAL A 48 -2.92 -6.31 0.09
CA VAL A 48 -3.35 -5.33 1.09
C VAL A 48 -3.23 -3.93 0.52
N ILE A 49 -4.33 -3.17 0.56
CA ILE A 49 -4.30 -1.72 0.36
C ILE A 49 -3.87 -1.11 1.68
N GLN A 50 -2.70 -0.48 1.69
CA GLN A 50 -2.21 0.26 2.85
C GLN A 50 -2.81 1.66 2.83
N LEU A 51 -3.88 1.84 3.58
CA LEU A 51 -4.50 3.15 3.74
C LEU A 51 -3.70 3.99 4.74
N PRO A 52 -3.57 5.30 4.50
CA PRO A 52 -3.05 6.19 5.53
C PRO A 52 -3.84 6.03 6.84
N PRO A 53 -3.19 6.07 8.00
CA PRO A 53 -3.85 5.82 9.29
C PRO A 53 -5.04 6.75 9.60
N ASP A 54 -5.12 7.89 8.95
CA ASP A 54 -6.16 8.91 9.15
C ASP A 54 -7.36 8.83 8.19
N THR A 55 -7.54 7.73 7.46
CA THR A 55 -8.67 7.60 6.52
C THR A 55 -10.02 7.47 7.23
N GLU A 56 -10.06 6.96 8.45
CA GLU A 56 -11.23 7.04 9.31
C GLU A 56 -11.20 8.36 10.09
N SER A 57 -11.89 9.37 9.58
CA SER A 57 -12.19 10.58 10.38
C SER A 57 -13.11 10.17 11.53
N LYS A 58 -12.52 9.77 12.65
CA LYS A 58 -13.26 9.72 13.91
C LYS A 58 -13.49 11.17 14.32
N VAL A 59 -14.61 11.73 13.92
CA VAL A 59 -15.11 12.97 14.52
C VAL A 59 -15.58 12.58 15.91
N ASP A 60 -14.96 13.10 16.93
CA ASP A 60 -15.42 12.88 18.30
C ASP A 60 -16.88 13.33 18.43
N PRO A 61 -17.73 12.55 19.11
CA PRO A 61 -19.10 13.00 19.32
C PRO A 61 -19.10 14.27 20.16
N TRP A 62 -20.01 15.19 19.84
CA TRP A 62 -20.20 16.40 20.64
C TRP A 62 -20.34 16.07 22.14
N LYS A 63 -19.60 16.78 22.97
CA LYS A 63 -19.74 16.73 24.43
C LYS A 63 -20.03 18.14 24.92
N PRO A 64 -20.93 18.32 25.94
CA PRO A 64 -21.20 19.64 26.50
C PRO A 64 -19.95 20.35 27.02
N SER A 65 -18.93 19.61 27.45
CA SER A 65 -17.62 20.15 27.89
C SER A 65 -16.81 20.81 26.76
N MET A 66 -17.19 20.64 25.52
CA MET A 66 -16.57 21.31 24.37
C MET A 66 -17.08 22.75 24.19
N ALA A 67 -18.19 23.13 24.85
CA ALA A 67 -18.70 24.47 24.82
C ALA A 67 -17.98 25.31 25.90
N ARG A 68 -17.30 26.35 25.49
CA ARG A 68 -16.67 27.34 26.40
C ARG A 68 -17.24 28.71 26.18
N CYS A 69 -17.70 29.34 27.27
CA CYS A 69 -18.27 30.66 27.25
C CYS A 69 -17.48 31.60 28.19
N HIS A 70 -17.16 32.80 27.70
CA HIS A 70 -16.39 33.78 28.41
C HIS A 70 -17.29 34.89 28.95
N LYS A 71 -16.86 35.60 30.02
CA LYS A 71 -17.54 36.78 30.54
C LYS A 71 -17.49 37.91 29.54
N GLU A 72 -16.38 38.02 28.81
CA GLU A 72 -16.17 38.97 27.72
C GLU A 72 -15.70 38.16 26.50
N GLY A 73 -16.36 38.31 25.36
CA GLY A 73 -16.05 37.60 24.12
C GLY A 73 -17.16 36.65 23.64
N GLU A 74 -16.93 36.06 22.48
CA GLU A 74 -17.86 35.09 21.88
C GLU A 74 -17.63 33.68 22.43
N PRO A 75 -18.69 32.86 22.54
CA PRO A 75 -18.58 31.45 22.88
C PRO A 75 -17.77 30.70 21.83
N GLU A 76 -16.93 29.76 22.27
CA GLU A 76 -16.05 28.96 21.39
C GLU A 76 -16.20 27.45 21.62
N ILE A 77 -15.73 26.66 20.63
CA ILE A 77 -15.65 25.20 20.70
C ILE A 77 -14.21 24.84 21.03
N VAL A 78 -14.00 24.08 22.09
CA VAL A 78 -12.69 23.59 22.52
C VAL A 78 -12.61 22.06 22.38
N ALA A 79 -11.40 21.50 22.40
CA ALA A 79 -11.24 20.07 22.44
C ALA A 79 -11.80 19.47 23.74
N ALA A 80 -12.34 18.25 23.67
CA ALA A 80 -13.03 17.61 24.79
C ALA A 80 -12.14 17.37 26.04
N ASP A 81 -10.82 17.36 25.84
CA ASP A 81 -9.75 17.16 26.83
C ASP A 81 -8.95 18.44 27.14
N SER A 82 -9.41 19.58 26.63
CA SER A 82 -8.72 20.86 26.85
C SER A 82 -8.76 21.29 28.33
N THR A 83 -7.60 21.21 28.96
CA THR A 83 -7.33 21.79 30.28
C THR A 83 -6.73 23.17 30.08
N THR A 84 -7.53 24.20 29.95
CA THR A 84 -7.06 25.59 29.93
C THR A 84 -7.53 26.31 31.17
N ASP A 85 -6.76 27.31 31.60
CA ASP A 85 -7.05 28.12 32.79
C ASP A 85 -8.48 28.68 32.74
N ASP A 86 -9.21 28.51 33.84
CA ASP A 86 -10.61 28.95 34.00
C ASP A 86 -10.79 30.47 34.20
N GLU A 87 -9.72 31.25 34.00
CA GLU A 87 -9.79 32.71 34.22
C GLU A 87 -10.67 33.36 33.15
N GLY A 88 -11.79 33.95 33.58
CA GLY A 88 -12.76 34.58 32.68
C GLY A 88 -13.85 33.66 32.09
N VAL A 89 -13.84 32.36 32.37
CA VAL A 89 -14.88 31.44 31.94
C VAL A 89 -16.14 31.56 32.79
N ARG A 90 -17.30 31.41 32.14
CA ARG A 90 -18.62 31.27 32.78
C ARG A 90 -19.39 30.07 32.23
N PRO A 91 -20.39 29.56 32.94
CA PRO A 91 -21.31 28.57 32.40
C PRO A 91 -21.99 29.10 31.13
N CYS A 92 -22.05 28.26 30.07
CA CYS A 92 -22.82 28.57 28.88
C CYS A 92 -24.32 28.47 29.15
N THR A 93 -25.11 29.36 28.58
CA THR A 93 -26.55 29.21 28.53
C THR A 93 -26.96 28.04 27.62
N ALA A 94 -28.20 27.56 27.81
CA ALA A 94 -28.71 26.49 26.94
C ALA A 94 -28.74 26.88 25.44
N ALA A 95 -29.04 28.17 25.17
CA ALA A 95 -29.04 28.68 23.79
C ALA A 95 -27.63 28.74 23.17
N GLU A 96 -26.61 29.17 23.93
CA GLU A 96 -25.21 29.19 23.48
C GLU A 96 -24.69 27.79 23.25
N THR A 97 -24.96 26.85 24.15
CA THR A 97 -24.57 25.43 23.99
C THR A 97 -25.21 24.81 22.75
N ALA A 98 -26.49 25.07 22.49
CA ALA A 98 -27.20 24.62 21.33
C ALA A 98 -26.62 25.19 20.03
N LYS A 99 -26.26 26.50 20.02
CA LYS A 99 -25.63 27.15 18.86
C LYS A 99 -24.26 26.55 18.57
N LEU A 100 -23.42 26.38 19.60
CA LEU A 100 -22.07 25.77 19.44
C LEU A 100 -22.16 24.33 18.98
N LYS A 101 -23.12 23.54 19.49
CA LYS A 101 -23.37 22.18 19.03
C LYS A 101 -23.72 22.14 17.54
N ALA A 102 -24.65 22.98 17.12
CA ALA A 102 -25.06 23.05 15.71
C ALA A 102 -23.89 23.46 14.79
N GLN A 103 -23.07 24.40 15.26
CA GLN A 103 -21.86 24.82 14.55
C GLN A 103 -20.86 23.63 14.44
N TYR A 104 -20.59 22.93 15.54
CA TYR A 104 -19.69 21.77 15.59
C TYR A 104 -20.16 20.66 14.64
N GLU A 105 -21.45 20.31 14.68
CA GLU A 105 -22.04 19.28 13.82
C GLU A 105 -21.90 19.65 12.33
N LYS A 106 -22.14 20.93 11.99
CA LYS A 106 -21.96 21.43 10.63
C LYS A 106 -20.50 21.37 10.18
N GLU A 107 -19.57 21.93 10.97
CA GLU A 107 -18.14 21.91 10.63
C GLU A 107 -17.59 20.48 10.54
N SER A 108 -18.06 19.59 11.40
CA SER A 108 -17.69 18.18 11.38
C SER A 108 -18.18 17.47 10.12
N ALA A 109 -19.42 17.75 9.69
CA ALA A 109 -19.98 17.24 8.46
C ALA A 109 -19.26 17.77 7.22
N ASP A 110 -18.93 19.07 7.21
CA ASP A 110 -18.18 19.71 6.13
C ASP A 110 -16.76 19.14 6.02
N LYS A 111 -16.05 18.98 7.16
CA LYS A 111 -14.73 18.34 7.23
C LYS A 111 -14.77 16.88 6.76
N ALA A 112 -15.76 16.11 7.18
CA ALA A 112 -15.94 14.72 6.74
C ALA A 112 -16.19 14.63 5.23
N THR A 113 -16.98 15.57 4.67
CA THR A 113 -17.27 15.63 3.24
C THR A 113 -16.04 16.02 2.42
N ALA A 114 -15.27 17.02 2.88
CA ALA A 114 -14.02 17.42 2.24
C ALA A 114 -13.02 16.27 2.25
N LYS A 115 -12.81 15.62 3.40
CA LYS A 115 -11.90 14.47 3.51
C LYS A 115 -12.31 13.30 2.64
N ARG A 116 -13.62 13.04 2.50
CA ARG A 116 -14.11 12.00 1.60
C ARG A 116 -13.75 12.32 0.13
N LYS A 117 -13.92 13.57 -0.29
CA LYS A 117 -13.51 14.01 -1.65
C LYS A 117 -12.00 13.86 -1.86
N ASP A 118 -11.19 14.31 -0.90
CA ASP A 118 -9.74 14.18 -0.97
C ASP A 118 -9.31 12.70 -1.06
N ASN A 119 -9.95 11.82 -0.29
CA ASN A 119 -9.73 10.39 -0.35
C ASN A 119 -10.15 9.79 -1.70
N GLU A 120 -11.29 10.22 -2.27
CA GLU A 120 -11.74 9.78 -3.60
C GLU A 120 -10.78 10.24 -4.71
N GLU A 121 -10.28 11.48 -4.64
CA GLU A 121 -9.29 12.02 -5.58
C GLU A 121 -7.97 11.27 -5.46
N MET A 122 -7.51 11.02 -4.24
CA MET A 122 -6.32 10.21 -4.00
C MET A 122 -6.49 8.79 -4.51
N ALA A 123 -7.61 8.15 -4.22
CA ALA A 123 -7.91 6.81 -4.72
C ALA A 123 -7.84 6.76 -6.26
N LYS A 124 -8.45 7.73 -6.96
CA LYS A 124 -8.40 7.85 -8.41
C LYS A 124 -6.99 8.05 -8.93
N ALA A 125 -6.20 8.93 -8.29
CA ALA A 125 -4.81 9.18 -8.68
C ALA A 125 -3.94 7.92 -8.61
N PHE A 126 -4.28 6.99 -7.73
CA PHE A 126 -3.60 5.69 -7.58
C PHE A 126 -4.33 4.53 -8.27
N GLY A 127 -5.34 4.81 -9.12
CA GLY A 127 -6.12 3.79 -9.81
C GLY A 127 -6.91 2.87 -8.89
N LEU A 128 -7.18 3.32 -7.65
CA LEU A 128 -7.99 2.58 -6.71
C LEU A 128 -9.47 2.83 -6.97
N PRO A 129 -10.33 1.82 -6.77
CA PRO A 129 -11.77 1.95 -6.99
C PRO A 129 -12.46 2.89 -5.99
N GLY A 130 -11.84 3.14 -4.86
CA GLY A 130 -12.31 3.86 -3.69
C GLY A 130 -11.70 3.28 -2.44
N LEU A 131 -11.93 3.93 -1.29
CA LEU A 131 -11.40 3.48 0.00
C LEU A 131 -12.47 2.81 0.88
N ASP A 132 -13.72 2.85 0.45
CA ASP A 132 -14.83 2.22 1.16
C ASP A 132 -15.01 0.74 0.80
N ASP A 133 -15.70 0.01 1.66
CA ASP A 133 -15.92 -1.43 1.51
C ASP A 133 -16.72 -1.80 0.26
N ALA A 134 -17.67 -0.96 -0.16
CA ALA A 134 -18.50 -1.24 -1.34
C ALA A 134 -17.67 -1.13 -2.62
N SER A 135 -16.88 -0.08 -2.74
CA SER A 135 -15.92 0.11 -3.84
C SER A 135 -14.90 -1.03 -3.91
N ASN A 136 -14.37 -1.47 -2.77
CA ASN A 136 -13.42 -2.58 -2.71
C ASN A 136 -14.04 -3.93 -3.12
N ARG A 137 -15.30 -4.20 -2.75
CA ARG A 137 -16.02 -5.39 -3.25
C ARG A 137 -16.28 -5.32 -4.76
N ALA A 138 -16.66 -4.15 -5.27
CA ALA A 138 -16.84 -3.95 -6.71
C ALA A 138 -15.53 -4.15 -7.48
N PHE A 139 -14.41 -3.71 -6.90
CA PHE A 139 -13.09 -3.93 -7.47
C PHE A 139 -12.68 -5.41 -7.49
N ALA A 140 -12.92 -6.14 -6.42
CA ALA A 140 -12.71 -7.59 -6.40
C ALA A 140 -13.48 -8.29 -7.54
N ALA A 141 -14.76 -7.92 -7.73
CA ALA A 141 -15.57 -8.42 -8.83
C ALA A 141 -15.06 -7.99 -10.22
N LYS A 142 -14.45 -6.79 -10.34
CA LYS A 142 -13.82 -6.32 -11.57
C LYS A 142 -12.59 -7.15 -11.91
N LEU A 143 -11.71 -7.44 -10.94
CA LEU A 143 -10.50 -8.25 -11.13
C LEU A 143 -10.82 -9.63 -11.66
N MET A 144 -11.92 -10.27 -11.20
CA MET A 144 -12.37 -11.58 -11.67
C MET A 144 -12.73 -11.64 -13.17
N LYS A 145 -12.82 -10.50 -13.86
CA LYS A 145 -13.04 -10.44 -15.32
C LYS A 145 -11.75 -10.53 -16.12
N TYR A 146 -10.60 -10.44 -15.49
CA TYR A 146 -9.29 -10.47 -16.16
C TYR A 146 -8.64 -11.84 -16.02
N ALA A 147 -7.84 -12.20 -17.04
CA ALA A 147 -7.13 -13.47 -17.06
C ALA A 147 -6.18 -13.60 -15.85
N GLY A 148 -6.12 -14.80 -15.33
CA GLY A 148 -5.24 -15.16 -14.21
C GLY A 148 -5.90 -15.08 -12.84
N TRP A 149 -6.89 -14.23 -12.62
CA TRP A 149 -7.59 -14.11 -11.34
C TRP A 149 -8.62 -15.23 -11.18
N ARG A 150 -8.25 -16.28 -10.44
CA ARG A 150 -9.14 -17.44 -10.17
C ARG A 150 -10.12 -17.15 -9.03
N SER A 151 -9.67 -16.39 -8.04
CA SER A 151 -10.46 -16.00 -6.88
C SER A 151 -9.95 -14.67 -6.34
N VAL A 152 -10.86 -13.75 -6.04
CA VAL A 152 -10.59 -12.49 -5.34
C VAL A 152 -11.72 -12.25 -4.34
N THR A 153 -11.40 -12.29 -3.05
CA THR A 153 -12.37 -12.09 -1.97
C THR A 153 -11.92 -10.93 -1.09
N TYR A 154 -12.72 -9.88 -1.03
CA TYR A 154 -12.47 -8.77 -0.10
C TYR A 154 -12.84 -9.17 1.33
N ARG A 155 -11.90 -9.03 2.26
CA ARG A 155 -12.03 -9.40 3.68
C ARG A 155 -12.35 -8.21 4.60
N GLY A 156 -12.41 -7.00 4.06
CA GLY A 156 -12.51 -5.76 4.85
C GLY A 156 -11.15 -5.12 5.12
N LYS A 157 -11.16 -3.86 5.52
CA LYS A 157 -9.96 -3.08 5.90
C LYS A 157 -8.84 -3.11 4.86
N GLY A 158 -9.22 -3.06 3.57
CA GLY A 158 -8.26 -3.06 2.47
C GLY A 158 -7.58 -4.41 2.18
N VAL A 159 -8.03 -5.52 2.79
CA VAL A 159 -7.44 -6.86 2.58
C VAL A 159 -8.24 -7.64 1.55
N PHE A 160 -7.54 -8.14 0.53
CA PHE A 160 -8.06 -9.04 -0.51
C PHE A 160 -7.34 -10.38 -0.40
N ASP A 161 -8.09 -11.45 -0.34
CA ASP A 161 -7.61 -12.83 -0.41
C ASP A 161 -7.71 -13.29 -1.86
N VAL A 162 -6.60 -13.71 -2.46
CA VAL A 162 -6.51 -13.97 -3.90
C VAL A 162 -5.90 -15.33 -4.21
N ASP A 163 -6.40 -15.95 -5.27
CA ASP A 163 -5.76 -17.06 -6.01
C ASP A 163 -5.56 -16.60 -7.45
N TYR A 164 -4.29 -16.43 -7.85
CA TYR A 164 -3.91 -16.00 -9.17
C TYR A 164 -3.05 -17.09 -9.83
N HIS A 165 -3.39 -17.41 -11.09
CA HIS A 165 -2.63 -18.34 -11.91
C HIS A 165 -2.55 -17.82 -13.33
N PHE A 166 -1.36 -17.69 -13.86
CA PHE A 166 -1.17 -17.17 -15.20
C PHE A 166 -0.08 -17.97 -15.93
N GLU A 167 -0.40 -18.36 -17.16
CA GLU A 167 0.53 -19.00 -18.09
C GLU A 167 0.85 -18.03 -19.21
N GLY A 168 2.13 -17.89 -19.53
CA GLY A 168 2.58 -16.96 -20.54
C GLY A 168 3.91 -17.34 -21.17
N ARG A 169 4.44 -16.42 -21.96
CA ARG A 169 5.77 -16.55 -22.57
C ARG A 169 6.65 -15.37 -22.19
N ALA A 170 7.86 -15.65 -21.72
CA ALA A 170 8.88 -14.66 -21.37
C ALA A 170 9.56 -14.06 -22.62
N THR A 171 8.77 -13.71 -23.65
CA THR A 171 9.22 -13.03 -24.87
C THR A 171 9.19 -11.52 -24.74
N GLN A 172 8.46 -11.02 -23.77
CA GLN A 172 8.35 -9.62 -23.38
C GLN A 172 8.27 -9.52 -21.84
N ASP A 173 8.35 -8.32 -21.31
CA ASP A 173 8.23 -8.09 -19.88
C ASP A 173 6.83 -8.48 -19.37
N PHE A 174 6.79 -9.07 -18.17
CA PHE A 174 5.57 -9.40 -17.44
C PHE A 174 5.66 -8.85 -16.02
N LEU A 175 4.58 -8.25 -15.56
CA LEU A 175 4.47 -7.65 -14.23
C LEU A 175 3.24 -8.21 -13.51
N PHE A 176 3.40 -8.59 -12.25
CA PHE A 176 2.28 -9.01 -11.39
C PHE A 176 2.28 -8.18 -10.09
N PRO A 177 1.11 -7.72 -9.61
CA PRO A 177 -0.16 -7.74 -10.32
C PRO A 177 -0.20 -6.70 -11.45
N ALA A 178 -0.87 -7.04 -12.55
CA ALA A 178 -1.31 -6.05 -13.53
C ALA A 178 -2.76 -5.68 -13.19
N LEU A 179 -2.98 -4.45 -12.77
CA LEU A 179 -4.31 -3.96 -12.42
C LEU A 179 -4.84 -3.08 -13.55
N PRO A 180 -6.13 -3.24 -13.93
CA PRO A 180 -6.72 -2.39 -14.94
C PRO A 180 -6.76 -0.93 -14.46
N ASP A 181 -6.42 -0.02 -15.37
CA ASP A 181 -6.44 1.43 -15.16
C ASP A 181 -5.44 1.94 -14.10
N ASN A 182 -4.37 1.18 -13.83
CA ASN A 182 -3.36 1.59 -12.85
C ASN A 182 -1.93 1.27 -13.29
N ASP A 183 -1.20 2.32 -13.68
CA ASP A 183 0.21 2.24 -14.12
C ASP A 183 1.22 2.48 -12.97
N LEU A 184 0.74 2.80 -11.76
CA LEU A 184 1.57 3.23 -10.63
C LEU A 184 1.78 2.14 -9.57
N ILE A 185 1.75 0.86 -9.93
CA ILE A 185 1.98 -0.23 -8.99
C ILE A 185 3.44 -0.64 -9.00
N ILE A 186 4.03 -0.80 -7.81
CA ILE A 186 5.26 -1.57 -7.68
C ILE A 186 4.89 -3.04 -7.85
N PRO A 187 5.39 -3.71 -8.89
CA PRO A 187 5.04 -5.10 -9.12
C PRO A 187 5.53 -5.98 -7.96
N PHE A 188 4.73 -6.96 -7.58
CA PHE A 188 5.16 -7.98 -6.61
C PHE A 188 6.24 -8.85 -7.25
N ILE A 189 6.01 -9.24 -8.51
CA ILE A 189 6.91 -10.07 -9.30
C ILE A 189 7.03 -9.45 -10.68
N ALA A 190 8.26 -9.33 -11.18
CA ALA A 190 8.57 -8.88 -12.53
C ALA A 190 9.45 -9.91 -13.25
N ILE A 191 9.08 -10.24 -14.48
CA ILE A 191 9.88 -11.00 -15.42
C ILE A 191 10.33 -10.02 -16.50
N ARG A 192 11.64 -9.87 -16.69
CA ARG A 192 12.20 -8.95 -17.70
C ARG A 192 13.15 -9.70 -18.61
N ARG A 193 12.90 -9.61 -19.91
CA ARG A 193 13.80 -10.18 -20.91
C ARG A 193 14.93 -9.20 -21.22
N ARG A 194 16.16 -9.70 -21.21
CA ARG A 194 17.36 -8.95 -21.59
C ARG A 194 17.68 -9.17 -23.07
N SER A 195 18.48 -8.26 -23.63
CA SER A 195 18.91 -8.34 -25.04
C SER A 195 19.76 -9.58 -25.36
N ASP A 196 20.45 -10.13 -24.37
CA ASP A 196 21.23 -11.37 -24.48
C ASP A 196 20.36 -12.65 -24.41
N GLY A 197 19.05 -12.51 -24.34
CA GLY A 197 18.10 -13.62 -24.25
C GLY A 197 17.93 -14.20 -22.84
N SER A 198 18.69 -13.72 -21.85
CA SER A 198 18.49 -14.09 -20.46
C SER A 198 17.22 -13.43 -19.89
N VAL A 199 16.71 -13.99 -18.81
CA VAL A 199 15.51 -13.51 -18.13
C VAL A 199 15.87 -13.13 -16.69
N LEU A 200 15.65 -11.86 -16.35
CA LEU A 200 15.77 -11.35 -15.00
C LEU A 200 14.41 -11.43 -14.30
N ILE A 201 14.36 -12.13 -13.18
CA ILE A 201 13.20 -12.23 -12.31
C ILE A 201 13.50 -11.44 -11.05
N THR A 202 12.63 -10.49 -10.71
CA THR A 202 12.73 -9.70 -9.48
C THR A 202 11.40 -9.66 -8.77
N ALA A 203 11.41 -9.57 -7.44
CA ALA A 203 10.19 -9.45 -6.65
C ALA A 203 10.25 -8.24 -5.70
N PRO A 204 10.16 -7.00 -6.24
CA PRO A 204 10.46 -5.79 -5.48
C PRO A 204 9.49 -5.50 -4.33
N ALA A 205 8.22 -5.94 -4.40
CA ALA A 205 7.29 -5.76 -3.29
C ALA A 205 7.33 -6.92 -2.28
N LEU A 206 7.99 -8.05 -2.60
CA LEU A 206 8.15 -9.17 -1.69
C LEU A 206 9.34 -8.94 -0.74
N THR A 207 9.30 -7.83 -0.02
CA THR A 207 10.25 -7.48 1.02
C THR A 207 9.50 -7.18 2.30
N GLY A 208 10.04 -7.57 3.44
CA GLY A 208 9.54 -7.16 4.75
C GLY A 208 10.04 -5.76 5.13
N GLY A 209 9.65 -5.28 6.29
CA GLY A 209 10.16 -4.03 6.85
C GLY A 209 9.63 -2.76 6.16
N ALA A 210 10.50 -1.79 5.92
CA ALA A 210 10.14 -0.46 5.42
C ALA A 210 9.73 -0.40 3.94
N GLY A 211 9.55 -1.56 3.28
CA GLY A 211 9.09 -1.67 1.90
C GLY A 211 10.17 -1.40 0.85
N PRO A 212 9.84 -1.60 -0.43
CA PRO A 212 10.83 -1.63 -1.52
C PRO A 212 11.48 -0.27 -1.79
N LEU A 213 10.85 0.83 -1.45
CA LEU A 213 11.43 2.16 -1.64
C LEU A 213 12.55 2.43 -0.63
N ALA A 214 12.38 2.01 0.61
CA ALA A 214 13.40 2.12 1.65
C ALA A 214 14.56 1.13 1.41
N ALA A 215 14.28 -0.06 0.90
CA ALA A 215 15.31 -1.01 0.50
C ALA A 215 16.20 -0.46 -0.64
N ARG A 216 15.67 0.40 -1.52
CA ARG A 216 16.43 1.09 -2.56
C ARG A 216 17.20 2.33 -2.07
N ALA A 217 16.67 3.03 -1.08
CA ALA A 217 17.29 4.22 -0.52
C ALA A 217 18.55 3.90 0.31
N GLY A 218 18.75 2.64 0.67
CA GLY A 218 19.89 2.19 1.49
C GLY A 218 19.86 2.77 2.90
N SER A 219 20.83 2.39 3.70
CA SER A 219 20.99 2.84 5.10
C SER A 219 21.33 4.33 5.29
N ALA A 220 21.44 5.11 4.19
CA ALA A 220 21.72 6.55 4.23
C ALA A 220 20.53 7.42 4.67
N ALA A 221 19.31 6.92 4.54
CA ALA A 221 18.11 7.57 5.09
C ALA A 221 17.91 7.07 6.52
N GLY A 222 18.62 7.69 7.45
CA GLY A 222 18.65 7.30 8.86
C GLY A 222 17.28 7.06 9.47
N SER A 223 17.26 6.37 10.59
CA SER A 223 16.22 5.83 11.46
C SER A 223 14.90 6.65 11.69
N LYS A 224 14.68 7.74 10.96
CA LYS A 224 13.44 8.54 10.97
C LYS A 224 12.36 8.08 9.99
N MET A 225 12.63 7.05 9.17
CA MET A 225 11.63 6.47 8.24
C MET A 225 10.90 5.25 8.83
N SER A 226 11.10 4.92 10.09
CA SER A 226 10.45 3.77 10.74
C SER A 226 8.96 3.97 11.03
N ASP A 227 8.44 5.19 10.94
CA ASP A 227 7.03 5.51 11.24
C ASP A 227 6.10 5.41 9.99
N GLY A 228 6.64 5.00 8.84
CA GLY A 228 5.83 4.72 7.64
C GLY A 228 5.13 3.38 7.69
N PRO A 229 4.13 3.14 6.82
CA PRO A 229 3.46 1.85 6.75
C PRO A 229 4.48 0.76 6.41
N GLN A 230 4.66 -0.18 7.34
CA GLN A 230 5.56 -1.31 7.16
C GLN A 230 4.93 -2.33 6.20
N SER A 231 5.75 -2.93 5.33
CA SER A 231 5.31 -4.05 4.52
C SER A 231 4.80 -5.18 5.40
N ARG A 232 3.64 -5.72 5.04
CA ARG A 232 3.03 -6.90 5.69
C ARG A 232 3.42 -8.21 5.00
N ALA A 233 4.36 -8.14 4.04
CA ALA A 233 4.79 -9.29 3.28
C ALA A 233 5.35 -10.39 4.19
N GLU A 234 4.68 -11.53 4.20
CA GLU A 234 5.08 -12.72 4.95
C GLU A 234 4.74 -13.96 4.11
N GLY A 235 5.75 -14.74 3.75
CA GLY A 235 5.51 -15.94 2.95
C GLY A 235 6.75 -16.43 2.24
N ARG A 236 6.54 -17.27 1.22
CA ARG A 236 7.62 -17.84 0.41
C ARG A 236 7.41 -17.55 -1.06
N PHE A 237 8.47 -17.10 -1.71
CA PHE A 237 8.56 -17.00 -3.16
C PHE A 237 9.56 -18.01 -3.69
N THR A 238 9.16 -18.82 -4.67
CA THR A 238 10.00 -19.86 -5.27
C THR A 238 10.08 -19.64 -6.79
N VAL A 239 11.28 -19.70 -7.35
CA VAL A 239 11.50 -19.73 -8.80
C VAL A 239 12.04 -21.10 -9.19
N ILE A 240 11.38 -21.74 -10.17
CA ILE A 240 11.70 -23.07 -10.69
C ILE A 240 12.08 -22.93 -12.16
N THR A 241 13.16 -23.58 -12.60
CA THR A 241 13.58 -23.52 -14.00
C THR A 241 14.33 -24.80 -14.45
N ASN A 242 14.19 -25.14 -15.72
CA ASN A 242 15.10 -26.06 -16.41
C ASN A 242 16.19 -25.30 -17.20
N GLY A 243 16.21 -23.95 -17.14
CA GLY A 243 17.30 -23.12 -17.64
C GLY A 243 18.51 -23.12 -16.72
N GLU A 244 19.54 -22.39 -17.11
CA GLU A 244 20.75 -22.20 -16.31
C GLU A 244 20.57 -20.97 -15.40
N ILE A 245 20.66 -21.14 -14.08
CA ILE A 245 20.65 -20.05 -13.12
C ILE A 245 22.04 -19.41 -13.12
N LEU A 246 22.16 -18.20 -13.66
CA LEU A 246 23.42 -17.48 -13.75
C LEU A 246 23.79 -16.82 -12.42
N THR A 247 22.81 -16.16 -11.80
CA THR A 247 22.95 -15.54 -10.48
C THR A 247 21.64 -15.61 -9.70
N ASN A 248 21.74 -15.58 -8.39
CA ASN A 248 20.62 -15.37 -7.49
C ASN A 248 21.14 -14.78 -6.17
N ASN A 249 20.23 -14.19 -5.37
CA ASN A 249 20.54 -13.66 -4.05
C ASN A 249 19.79 -14.39 -2.92
N SER A 250 19.32 -15.62 -3.20
CA SER A 250 18.74 -16.50 -2.17
C SER A 250 19.82 -16.92 -1.16
N GLU A 251 19.45 -17.09 0.09
CA GLU A 251 20.37 -17.50 1.16
C GLU A 251 20.80 -18.96 0.99
N ASP A 252 19.88 -19.84 0.60
CA ASP A 252 20.14 -21.27 0.41
C ASP A 252 20.69 -21.60 -0.97
N GLY A 253 20.69 -20.63 -1.89
CA GLY A 253 21.12 -20.83 -3.27
C GLY A 253 20.19 -21.75 -4.07
N ALA A 254 20.72 -22.28 -5.18
CA ALA A 254 19.94 -23.11 -6.11
C ALA A 254 19.97 -24.58 -5.71
N ALA A 255 18.80 -25.18 -5.47
CA ALA A 255 18.60 -26.59 -5.11
C ALA A 255 18.04 -27.42 -6.29
N PRO A 256 18.23 -28.75 -6.31
CA PRO A 256 17.58 -29.65 -7.29
C PRO A 256 16.04 -29.59 -7.17
N HIS A 257 15.36 -29.72 -8.32
CA HIS A 257 13.91 -29.84 -8.42
C HIS A 257 13.56 -30.80 -9.58
N ALA A 258 12.36 -31.38 -9.57
CA ALA A 258 11.94 -32.35 -10.60
C ALA A 258 11.95 -31.76 -12.02
N VAL A 259 11.68 -30.45 -12.16
CA VAL A 259 11.75 -29.74 -13.46
C VAL A 259 13.19 -29.36 -13.84
N GLY A 260 14.10 -29.26 -12.86
CA GLY A 260 15.48 -28.83 -13.03
C GLY A 260 16.09 -28.30 -11.76
N ARG A 261 16.01 -26.99 -11.52
CA ARG A 261 16.50 -26.33 -10.30
C ARG A 261 15.47 -25.34 -9.77
N GLN A 262 15.56 -25.08 -8.47
CA GLN A 262 14.76 -24.06 -7.81
C GLN A 262 15.61 -23.16 -6.92
N VAL A 263 15.18 -21.93 -6.77
CA VAL A 263 15.64 -21.00 -5.72
C VAL A 263 14.42 -20.48 -4.97
N HIS A 264 14.54 -20.21 -3.67
CA HIS A 264 13.45 -19.67 -2.89
C HIS A 264 13.93 -18.57 -1.93
N TRP A 265 12.99 -17.74 -1.52
CA TRP A 265 13.17 -16.70 -0.53
C TRP A 265 12.03 -16.77 0.47
N ASP A 266 12.38 -16.86 1.74
CA ASP A 266 11.43 -16.65 2.82
C ASP A 266 11.36 -15.16 3.12
N VAL A 267 10.17 -14.61 3.01
CA VAL A 267 9.89 -13.19 3.19
C VAL A 267 9.18 -12.98 4.52
N GLY A 268 9.65 -12.06 5.31
CA GLY A 268 9.07 -11.72 6.59
C GLY A 268 9.49 -10.32 7.06
N PRO A 269 9.08 -9.88 8.25
CA PRO A 269 9.32 -8.51 8.74
C PRO A 269 10.79 -8.07 8.73
N GLY A 270 11.73 -9.01 8.83
CA GLY A 270 13.18 -8.76 8.79
C GLY A 270 13.80 -8.82 7.40
N SER A 271 13.05 -9.18 6.36
CA SER A 271 13.57 -9.36 5.00
C SER A 271 13.77 -8.01 4.33
N ASN A 272 15.01 -7.62 4.08
CA ASN A 272 15.38 -6.35 3.46
C ASN A 272 15.97 -6.48 2.05
N LYS A 273 16.15 -7.71 1.57
CA LYS A 273 16.66 -7.99 0.23
C LYS A 273 15.51 -8.22 -0.73
N ILE A 274 15.56 -7.57 -1.89
CA ILE A 274 14.62 -7.84 -2.99
C ILE A 274 15.00 -9.20 -3.60
N PRO A 275 14.09 -10.20 -3.63
CA PRO A 275 14.36 -11.46 -4.32
C PRO A 275 14.72 -11.23 -5.78
N GLU A 276 15.84 -11.81 -6.22
CA GLU A 276 16.35 -11.64 -7.58
C GLU A 276 17.06 -12.89 -8.07
N THR A 277 16.80 -13.26 -9.33
CA THR A 277 17.55 -14.30 -10.04
C THR A 277 17.62 -13.99 -11.53
N LEU A 278 18.77 -14.32 -12.15
CA LEU A 278 19.02 -14.23 -13.59
C LEU A 278 19.15 -15.64 -14.17
N ILE A 279 18.36 -15.92 -15.21
CA ILE A 279 18.29 -17.25 -15.82
C ILE A 279 18.59 -17.14 -17.31
N ARG A 280 19.46 -18.02 -17.81
CA ARG A 280 19.67 -18.26 -19.24
C ARG A 280 18.74 -19.39 -19.69
N LEU A 281 17.91 -19.12 -20.70
CA LEU A 281 16.92 -20.07 -21.21
C LEU A 281 17.41 -20.85 -22.43
N GLN A 282 18.49 -20.39 -23.09
CA GLN A 282 19.08 -21.02 -24.29
C GLN A 282 20.44 -21.61 -23.97
#